data_cae492f96f1866a98b0387fd404e889e
#
_entry.id   cae492f96f1866a98b0387fd404e889e
#
_cell.length_a   1.000
_cell.length_b   1.000
_cell.length_c   1.000
_cell.angle_alpha   90.00
_cell.angle_beta   90.00
_cell.angle_gamma   90.00
#
_symmetry.space_group_name_H-M   'P 1'
#
loop_
_entity.id
_entity.type
_entity.pdbx_description
1 polymer ?
#
loop_
_entity_poly.entity_id
_entity_poly.type
_entity_poly.pdbx_seq_one_letter_code
_entity_poly.pdbx_strand_id
1 'polypeptide(L)'
;MQPTKPSMLDQAIEYLKGVGPAKGELLRKELQIHTLGDLLFQYPFRYVDKTQFHRIGELMPNSGTVQLKGILRRLQTVGDGRARRLSGLLRDDTGSIELVWFKGVSWLEKNLSVGKEYVIYGKVSEFRGNLNISHPEMEATDEHNSREATFFEPVYPSTEKLNTKGVDSKARRKMMLALFEKLIAEDVPEVIPDYVVSRLHLLPRFEAIKAIHFPPNAEVLKAARNRLKFEELFLLQVRLIQLKKVRKGAVIGYPFTAIGHYFNTFYSQHLPFELTNAQKRVLREIRQDVGRPVQMNRLLQGDVGSGKTMVGLMSMLMAVDNGFQSCMLAPTEILAQQHFEGIQDYVDALGLRVAFLTGSIKGKKGRSCWRHYWQVKYTS
;
A
#
# COMPACT_ATOMS: atom_id res chain seq x y z
N MET A 1 -30.17 -19.39 6.38
CA MET A 1 -28.95 -18.84 6.97
C MET A 1 -29.18 -18.77 8.47
N GLN A 2 -28.48 -19.57 9.26
CA GLN A 2 -28.49 -19.41 10.71
C GLN A 2 -27.82 -18.09 11.06
N PRO A 3 -28.29 -17.32 12.04
CA PRO A 3 -27.62 -16.13 12.50
C PRO A 3 -26.23 -16.53 13.04
N THR A 4 -25.19 -16.12 12.36
CA THR A 4 -23.82 -16.28 12.85
C THR A 4 -23.72 -15.58 14.20
N LYS A 5 -23.24 -16.28 15.24
CA LYS A 5 -22.89 -15.64 16.51
C LYS A 5 -22.06 -14.38 16.21
N PRO A 6 -22.37 -13.22 16.82
CA PRO A 6 -21.57 -12.03 16.64
C PRO A 6 -20.12 -12.37 16.99
N SER A 7 -19.21 -12.13 16.04
CA SER A 7 -17.77 -12.35 16.24
C SER A 7 -17.30 -11.44 17.37
N MET A 8 -16.33 -11.91 18.15
CA MET A 8 -15.67 -11.06 19.13
C MET A 8 -15.13 -9.77 18.48
N LEU A 9 -14.69 -9.86 17.24
CA LEU A 9 -14.15 -8.74 16.47
C LEU A 9 -15.20 -7.67 16.10
N ASP A 10 -16.51 -8.00 16.14
CA ASP A 10 -17.60 -7.04 15.88
C ASP A 10 -17.95 -6.20 17.12
N GLN A 11 -17.38 -6.51 18.28
CA GLN A 11 -17.61 -5.75 19.51
C GLN A 11 -17.02 -4.33 19.39
N ALA A 12 -17.75 -3.38 19.98
CA ALA A 12 -17.30 -1.99 19.98
C ALA A 12 -15.98 -1.82 20.75
N ILE A 13 -15.13 -0.93 20.28
CA ILE A 13 -13.76 -0.72 20.79
C ILE A 13 -13.71 -0.34 22.28
N GLU A 14 -14.77 0.26 22.83
CA GLU A 14 -14.87 0.65 24.23
C GLU A 14 -14.84 -0.52 25.19
N TYR A 15 -15.24 -1.71 24.77
CA TYR A 15 -15.21 -2.92 25.60
C TYR A 15 -13.80 -3.50 25.77
N LEU A 16 -12.82 -2.96 25.05
CA LEU A 16 -11.43 -3.34 25.25
C LEU A 16 -10.89 -2.73 26.55
N LYS A 17 -10.26 -3.59 27.37
CA LYS A 17 -9.61 -3.15 28.62
C LYS A 17 -8.66 -1.98 28.38
N GLY A 18 -8.87 -0.87 29.08
CA GLY A 18 -8.02 0.34 29.00
C GLY A 18 -8.42 1.35 27.92
N VAL A 19 -9.50 1.11 27.15
CA VAL A 19 -10.03 2.07 26.19
C VAL A 19 -11.09 2.97 26.81
N GLY A 20 -12.23 2.42 27.21
CA GLY A 20 -13.36 3.19 27.74
C GLY A 20 -14.01 4.17 26.73
N PRO A 21 -15.11 4.85 27.10
CA PRO A 21 -15.88 5.68 26.16
C PRO A 21 -15.09 6.85 25.56
N ALA A 22 -14.33 7.58 26.36
CA ALA A 22 -13.60 8.79 25.92
C ALA A 22 -12.51 8.47 24.89
N LYS A 23 -11.71 7.40 25.12
CA LYS A 23 -10.70 6.97 24.16
C LYS A 23 -11.33 6.30 22.95
N GLY A 24 -12.43 5.55 23.12
CA GLY A 24 -13.18 4.94 22.03
C GLY A 24 -13.72 5.98 21.05
N GLU A 25 -14.31 7.08 21.58
CA GLU A 25 -14.76 8.17 20.73
C GLU A 25 -13.62 8.84 19.95
N LEU A 26 -12.46 9.00 20.58
CA LEU A 26 -11.28 9.56 19.94
C LEU A 26 -10.73 8.64 18.83
N LEU A 27 -10.66 7.33 19.08
CA LEU A 27 -10.25 6.33 18.09
C LEU A 27 -11.19 6.30 16.88
N ARG A 28 -12.51 6.41 17.11
CA ARG A 28 -13.50 6.50 16.03
C ARG A 28 -13.31 7.75 15.17
N LYS A 29 -13.18 8.91 15.81
CA LYS A 29 -13.07 10.20 15.09
C LYS A 29 -11.78 10.35 14.31
N GLU A 30 -10.66 9.95 14.90
CA GLU A 30 -9.33 10.22 14.33
C GLU A 30 -8.84 9.09 13.41
N LEU A 31 -9.23 7.84 13.66
CA LEU A 31 -8.70 6.67 12.95
C LEU A 31 -9.78 5.76 12.36
N GLN A 32 -11.05 6.09 12.51
CA GLN A 32 -12.19 5.28 12.06
C GLN A 32 -12.20 3.87 12.67
N ILE A 33 -11.68 3.72 13.90
CA ILE A 33 -11.67 2.46 14.63
C ILE A 33 -12.94 2.40 15.48
N HIS A 34 -13.91 1.60 15.05
CA HIS A 34 -15.21 1.41 15.70
C HIS A 34 -15.26 0.11 16.51
N THR A 35 -14.62 -0.93 16.00
CA THR A 35 -14.67 -2.29 16.53
C THR A 35 -13.30 -2.82 16.93
N LEU A 36 -13.27 -3.97 17.62
CA LEU A 36 -12.04 -4.70 17.90
C LEU A 36 -11.37 -5.20 16.61
N GLY A 37 -12.16 -5.54 15.60
CA GLY A 37 -11.67 -5.91 14.28
C GLY A 37 -10.97 -4.74 13.58
N ASP A 38 -11.55 -3.53 13.63
CA ASP A 38 -10.90 -2.35 13.05
C ASP A 38 -9.54 -2.10 13.71
N LEU A 39 -9.44 -2.29 15.03
CA LEU A 39 -8.17 -2.17 15.74
C LEU A 39 -7.17 -3.23 15.27
N LEU A 40 -7.59 -4.49 15.17
CA LEU A 40 -6.74 -5.62 14.78
C LEU A 40 -6.14 -5.44 13.40
N PHE A 41 -6.91 -4.91 12.44
CA PHE A 41 -6.46 -4.70 11.06
C PHE A 41 -5.77 -3.36 10.83
N GLN A 42 -5.59 -2.55 11.84
CA GLN A 42 -4.73 -1.35 11.78
C GLN A 42 -3.25 -1.71 12.00
N TYR A 43 -2.58 -2.07 10.93
CA TYR A 43 -1.19 -2.52 11.00
C TYR A 43 -0.20 -1.38 11.31
N PRO A 44 0.95 -1.71 11.94
CA PRO A 44 2.05 -0.76 12.10
C PRO A 44 2.59 -0.32 10.73
N PHE A 45 2.91 0.96 10.57
CA PHE A 45 3.51 1.45 9.33
C PHE A 45 5.03 1.30 9.30
N ARG A 46 5.67 1.22 10.46
CA ARG A 46 7.10 0.93 10.61
C ARG A 46 7.40 0.21 11.92
N TYR A 47 8.61 -0.27 12.04
CA TYR A 47 9.13 -0.92 13.25
C TYR A 47 10.41 -0.22 13.67
N VAL A 48 10.59 -0.12 14.97
CA VAL A 48 11.84 0.29 15.57
C VAL A 48 12.60 -0.98 15.91
N ASP A 49 13.77 -1.15 15.29
CA ASP A 49 14.67 -2.23 15.60
C ASP A 49 15.42 -1.92 16.91
N LYS A 50 15.17 -2.72 17.93
CA LYS A 50 15.82 -2.63 19.24
C LYS A 50 16.79 -3.79 19.47
N THR A 51 17.23 -4.47 18.39
CA THR A 51 18.18 -5.59 18.51
C THR A 51 19.64 -5.12 18.60
N GLN A 52 19.93 -3.94 18.04
CA GLN A 52 21.28 -3.43 17.90
C GLN A 52 21.56 -2.35 18.96
N PHE A 53 22.57 -2.61 19.77
CA PHE A 53 23.16 -1.59 20.62
C PHE A 53 24.31 -0.92 19.88
N HIS A 54 24.25 0.40 19.81
CA HIS A 54 25.35 1.22 19.28
C HIS A 54 26.33 1.56 20.41
N ARG A 55 27.58 1.76 20.07
CA ARG A 55 28.60 2.26 21.01
C ARG A 55 28.64 3.77 20.98
N ILE A 56 28.77 4.40 22.13
CA ILE A 56 28.73 5.86 22.25
C ILE A 56 29.87 6.51 21.44
N GLY A 57 31.07 5.90 21.45
CA GLY A 57 32.24 6.41 20.71
C GLY A 57 32.12 6.33 19.17
N GLU A 58 31.17 5.57 18.63
CA GLU A 58 30.94 5.42 17.20
C GLU A 58 29.83 6.36 16.68
N LEU A 59 29.18 7.13 17.56
CA LEU A 59 28.09 8.01 17.20
C LEU A 59 28.55 9.23 16.42
N MET A 60 27.76 9.56 15.41
CA MET A 60 27.90 10.78 14.59
C MET A 60 26.65 11.64 14.65
N PRO A 61 26.71 12.93 14.31
CA PRO A 61 25.54 13.82 14.33
C PRO A 61 24.35 13.31 13.50
N ASN A 62 24.63 12.50 12.48
CA ASN A 62 23.64 11.91 11.56
C ASN A 62 23.29 10.46 11.87
N SER A 63 23.73 9.89 12.99
CA SER A 63 23.44 8.51 13.41
C SER A 63 21.92 8.21 13.57
N GLY A 64 21.07 9.26 13.59
CA GLY A 64 19.62 9.08 13.67
C GLY A 64 19.15 8.66 15.07
N THR A 65 18.23 7.70 15.11
CA THR A 65 17.74 7.17 16.39
C THR A 65 18.50 5.89 16.72
N VAL A 66 19.09 5.86 17.90
CA VAL A 66 19.99 4.78 18.36
C VAL A 66 19.52 4.17 19.66
N GLN A 67 19.90 2.92 19.89
CA GLN A 67 19.79 2.26 21.19
C GLN A 67 21.20 2.14 21.79
N LEU A 68 21.35 2.63 23.02
CA LEU A 68 22.61 2.59 23.75
C LEU A 68 22.40 1.88 25.09
N LYS A 69 23.45 1.23 25.58
CA LYS A 69 23.51 0.63 26.90
C LYS A 69 24.68 1.27 27.66
N GLY A 70 24.42 1.76 28.87
CA GLY A 70 25.48 2.40 29.64
C GLY A 70 25.06 2.73 31.06
N ILE A 71 26.04 3.18 31.86
CA ILE A 71 25.84 3.56 33.26
C ILE A 71 25.58 5.08 33.33
N LEU A 72 24.51 5.46 34.03
CA LEU A 72 24.22 6.86 34.32
C LEU A 72 25.23 7.37 35.37
N ARG A 73 26.18 8.21 34.96
CA ARG A 73 27.27 8.70 35.82
C ARG A 73 26.95 9.99 36.54
N ARG A 74 26.10 10.83 35.97
CA ARG A 74 25.70 12.11 36.53
C ARG A 74 24.25 12.40 36.19
N LEU A 75 23.55 13.02 37.14
CA LEU A 75 22.20 13.52 36.95
C LEU A 75 22.10 14.83 37.73
N GLN A 76 21.80 15.94 37.06
CA GLN A 76 21.71 17.25 37.68
C GLN A 76 20.63 18.11 36.98
N THR A 77 19.94 18.90 37.79
CA THR A 77 19.03 19.90 37.25
C THR A 77 19.83 21.18 36.96
N VAL A 78 19.64 21.72 35.74
CA VAL A 78 20.33 22.93 35.27
C VAL A 78 19.29 23.99 34.92
N GLY A 79 19.51 25.24 35.36
CA GLY A 79 18.64 26.39 35.10
C GLY A 79 17.45 26.45 36.03
N ASP A 80 16.83 27.64 36.10
CA ASP A 80 15.70 27.97 36.98
C ASP A 80 14.45 28.36 36.17
N GLY A 81 13.28 28.23 36.79
CA GLY A 81 12.00 28.61 36.19
C GLY A 81 11.69 27.90 34.88
N ARG A 82 11.42 28.66 33.81
CA ARG A 82 11.09 28.12 32.47
C ARG A 82 12.27 27.48 31.73
N ALA A 83 13.51 27.78 32.12
CA ALA A 83 14.73 27.23 31.56
C ALA A 83 15.22 25.96 32.28
N ARG A 84 14.48 25.48 33.29
CA ARG A 84 14.82 24.28 34.07
C ARG A 84 14.80 23.04 33.20
N ARG A 85 15.93 22.35 33.15
CA ARG A 85 16.11 21.08 32.45
C ARG A 85 16.87 20.07 33.28
N LEU A 86 16.64 18.80 33.11
CA LEU A 86 17.44 17.73 33.68
C LEU A 86 18.51 17.32 32.65
N SER A 87 19.77 17.27 33.10
CA SER A 87 20.91 16.79 32.31
C SER A 87 21.47 15.57 32.99
N GLY A 88 21.64 14.49 32.22
CA GLY A 88 22.30 13.25 32.63
C GLY A 88 23.52 12.97 31.76
N LEU A 89 24.50 12.28 32.28
CA LEU A 89 25.67 11.76 31.53
C LEU A 89 25.63 10.25 31.54
N LEU A 90 25.37 9.64 30.37
CA LEU A 90 25.47 8.21 30.17
C LEU A 90 26.87 7.87 29.68
N ARG A 91 27.47 6.79 30.21
CA ARG A 91 28.80 6.32 29.83
C ARG A 91 28.79 4.82 29.55
N ASP A 92 29.42 4.41 28.46
CA ASP A 92 29.81 3.04 28.17
C ASP A 92 31.36 2.87 28.20
N ASP A 93 31.86 1.78 27.68
CA ASP A 93 33.30 1.47 27.56
C ASP A 93 33.99 2.32 26.46
N THR A 94 33.27 2.95 25.59
CA THR A 94 33.79 3.69 24.41
C THR A 94 33.68 5.19 24.52
N GLY A 95 32.77 5.71 25.36
CA GLY A 95 32.57 7.16 25.47
C GLY A 95 31.50 7.56 26.45
N SER A 96 31.09 8.82 26.35
CA SER A 96 29.97 9.38 27.13
C SER A 96 29.10 10.31 26.27
N ILE A 97 27.80 10.34 26.53
CA ILE A 97 26.82 11.18 25.84
C ILE A 97 25.90 11.89 26.84
N GLU A 98 25.56 13.15 26.55
CA GLU A 98 24.64 13.92 27.38
C GLU A 98 23.19 13.56 27.04
N LEU A 99 22.37 13.36 28.06
CA LEU A 99 20.93 13.14 27.98
C LEU A 99 20.22 14.36 28.55
N VAL A 100 19.23 14.92 27.82
CA VAL A 100 18.58 16.17 28.22
C VAL A 100 17.07 16.02 28.23
N TRP A 101 16.42 16.47 29.32
CA TRP A 101 14.97 16.50 29.43
C TRP A 101 14.49 17.89 29.83
N PHE A 102 13.55 18.43 29.07
CA PHE A 102 12.92 19.74 29.32
C PHE A 102 11.55 19.59 29.99
N LYS A 103 10.98 18.36 30.04
CA LYS A 103 9.68 18.09 30.68
C LYS A 103 9.80 16.88 31.60
N GLY A 104 8.95 16.85 32.64
CA GLY A 104 8.91 15.72 33.57
C GLY A 104 10.11 15.64 34.52
N VAL A 105 10.87 16.73 34.70
CA VAL A 105 12.11 16.81 35.49
C VAL A 105 11.97 16.20 36.88
N SER A 106 10.98 16.60 37.65
CA SER A 106 10.79 16.15 39.03
C SER A 106 10.42 14.68 39.16
N TRP A 107 9.76 14.11 38.14
CA TRP A 107 9.46 12.68 38.10
C TRP A 107 10.71 11.88 37.74
N LEU A 108 11.48 12.34 36.75
CA LEU A 108 12.73 11.68 36.31
C LEU A 108 13.80 11.71 37.42
N GLU A 109 13.95 12.81 38.13
CA GLU A 109 14.86 12.92 39.27
C GLU A 109 14.57 11.87 40.35
N LYS A 110 13.32 11.53 40.60
CA LYS A 110 12.91 10.53 41.60
C LYS A 110 13.08 9.09 41.12
N ASN A 111 13.04 8.85 39.82
CA ASN A 111 13.02 7.48 39.24
C ASN A 111 14.35 7.08 38.64
N LEU A 112 15.25 8.01 38.35
CA LEU A 112 16.56 7.70 37.79
C LEU A 112 17.62 7.70 38.90
N SER A 113 18.48 6.69 38.93
CA SER A 113 19.54 6.50 39.92
C SER A 113 20.92 6.56 39.25
N VAL A 114 21.78 7.42 39.76
CA VAL A 114 23.19 7.47 39.34
C VAL A 114 23.89 6.18 39.79
N GLY A 115 24.78 5.65 38.92
CA GLY A 115 25.48 4.39 39.15
C GLY A 115 24.76 3.16 38.60
N LYS A 116 23.47 3.27 38.24
CA LYS A 116 22.68 2.19 37.65
C LYS A 116 22.89 2.11 36.12
N GLU A 117 22.84 0.91 35.58
CA GLU A 117 22.91 0.67 34.14
C GLU A 117 21.53 0.78 33.50
N TYR A 118 21.46 1.52 32.38
CA TYR A 118 20.25 1.77 31.63
C TYR A 118 20.41 1.42 30.16
N VAL A 119 19.34 0.94 29.56
CA VAL A 119 19.15 0.91 28.11
C VAL A 119 18.39 2.18 27.74
N ILE A 120 18.94 2.96 26.82
CA ILE A 120 18.31 4.17 26.32
C ILE A 120 18.01 4.08 24.83
N TYR A 121 16.93 4.71 24.40
CA TYR A 121 16.55 4.83 23.01
C TYR A 121 16.21 6.30 22.71
N GLY A 122 16.85 6.88 21.68
CA GLY A 122 16.62 8.27 21.34
C GLY A 122 17.38 8.72 20.09
N LYS A 123 16.99 9.88 19.60
CA LYS A 123 17.61 10.49 18.43
C LYS A 123 18.85 11.27 18.84
N VAL A 124 19.99 10.95 18.22
CA VAL A 124 21.22 11.69 18.38
C VAL A 124 21.08 13.05 17.72
N SER A 125 21.47 14.09 18.43
CA SER A 125 21.55 15.46 17.94
C SER A 125 22.85 16.11 18.38
N GLU A 126 23.28 17.15 17.70
CA GLU A 126 24.47 17.91 18.04
C GLU A 126 24.07 19.30 18.56
N PHE A 127 24.64 19.71 19.67
CA PHE A 127 24.48 21.04 20.20
C PHE A 127 25.84 21.59 20.64
N ARG A 128 26.29 22.71 20.04
CA ARG A 128 27.61 23.34 20.30
C ARG A 128 28.78 22.40 20.20
N GLY A 129 28.79 21.51 19.17
CA GLY A 129 29.86 20.55 18.94
C GLY A 129 29.81 19.32 19.82
N ASN A 130 28.84 19.18 20.72
CA ASN A 130 28.67 17.99 21.56
C ASN A 130 27.42 17.18 21.16
N LEU A 131 27.59 15.85 21.10
CA LEU A 131 26.45 14.95 20.85
C LEU A 131 25.58 14.84 22.10
N ASN A 132 24.29 14.90 21.92
CA ASN A 132 23.31 14.71 22.96
C ASN A 132 22.08 13.94 22.48
N ILE A 133 21.28 13.46 23.41
CA ILE A 133 19.98 12.85 23.14
C ILE A 133 18.92 13.60 23.96
N SER A 134 17.99 14.21 23.27
CA SER A 134 16.88 14.92 23.91
C SER A 134 15.70 13.99 24.17
N HIS A 135 15.17 14.02 25.38
CA HIS A 135 14.04 13.19 25.82
C HIS A 135 14.19 11.69 25.47
N PRO A 136 15.35 11.05 25.78
CA PRO A 136 15.49 9.63 25.56
C PRO A 136 14.47 8.82 26.37
N GLU A 137 14.04 7.70 25.79
CA GLU A 137 13.38 6.65 26.54
C GLU A 137 14.44 5.90 27.33
N MET A 138 14.20 5.65 28.63
CA MET A 138 15.13 4.94 29.49
C MET A 138 14.44 3.78 30.20
N GLU A 139 15.09 2.63 30.21
CA GLU A 139 14.67 1.45 30.96
C GLU A 139 15.89 0.90 31.75
N ALA A 140 15.69 0.53 33.02
CA ALA A 140 16.74 -0.13 33.77
C ALA A 140 17.03 -1.51 33.14
N THR A 141 18.31 -1.90 33.09
CA THR A 141 18.73 -3.15 32.44
C THR A 141 18.04 -4.38 33.03
N ASP A 142 17.78 -4.40 34.33
CA ASP A 142 17.08 -5.50 35.01
C ASP A 142 15.62 -5.63 34.53
N GLU A 143 14.95 -4.51 34.28
CA GLU A 143 13.59 -4.47 33.75
C GLU A 143 13.56 -4.81 32.25
N HIS A 144 14.58 -4.42 31.50
CA HIS A 144 14.72 -4.68 30.08
C HIS A 144 14.93 -6.19 29.83
N ASN A 145 15.75 -6.85 30.61
CA ASN A 145 16.04 -8.28 30.50
C ASN A 145 14.89 -9.18 30.98
N SER A 146 14.01 -8.68 31.85
CA SER A 146 12.85 -9.43 32.37
C SER A 146 11.62 -9.37 31.45
N ARG A 147 11.57 -8.42 30.52
CA ARG A 147 10.54 -8.39 29.47
C ARG A 147 10.97 -9.28 28.33
N GLU A 148 10.06 -10.12 27.82
CA GLU A 148 10.25 -10.78 26.52
C GLU A 148 10.66 -9.69 25.53
N ALA A 149 11.92 -9.65 25.17
CA ALA A 149 12.50 -8.59 24.35
C ALA A 149 11.80 -8.59 22.98
N THR A 150 10.87 -7.70 22.81
CA THR A 150 10.26 -7.48 21.49
C THR A 150 11.29 -6.72 20.67
N PHE A 151 12.09 -7.45 19.90
CA PHE A 151 13.19 -6.91 19.11
C PHE A 151 12.73 -5.84 18.10
N PHE A 152 11.48 -5.93 17.65
CA PHE A 152 10.88 -4.98 16.70
C PHE A 152 9.66 -4.32 17.33
N GLU A 153 9.81 -3.09 17.79
CA GLU A 153 8.70 -2.35 18.38
C GLU A 153 7.82 -1.74 17.28
N PRO A 154 6.53 -2.11 17.20
CA PRO A 154 5.61 -1.59 16.19
C PRO A 154 5.30 -0.12 16.44
N VAL A 155 5.32 0.70 15.38
CA VAL A 155 4.90 2.09 15.40
C VAL A 155 3.61 2.23 14.60
N TYR A 156 2.55 2.62 15.29
CA TYR A 156 1.22 2.80 14.69
C TYR A 156 1.00 4.24 14.22
N PRO A 157 0.21 4.43 13.15
CA PRO A 157 -0.21 5.76 12.72
C PRO A 157 -0.88 6.51 13.87
N SER A 158 -0.56 7.79 14.05
CA SER A 158 -1.14 8.62 15.12
C SER A 158 -1.34 10.05 14.63
N THR A 159 -2.24 10.77 15.27
CA THR A 159 -2.43 12.21 15.08
C THR A 159 -1.91 12.96 16.30
N GLU A 160 -1.63 14.25 16.16
CA GLU A 160 -1.20 15.08 17.28
C GLU A 160 -2.22 15.05 18.43
N LYS A 161 -3.50 15.03 18.09
CA LYS A 161 -4.61 14.98 19.05
C LYS A 161 -4.66 13.66 19.82
N LEU A 162 -4.37 12.52 19.15
CA LEU A 162 -4.23 11.24 19.83
C LEU A 162 -3.06 11.24 20.80
N ASN A 163 -1.92 11.76 20.37
CA ASN A 163 -0.71 11.82 21.20
C ASN A 163 -0.93 12.68 22.46
N THR A 164 -1.55 13.86 22.32
CA THR A 164 -1.83 14.77 23.46
C THR A 164 -2.84 14.19 24.45
N LYS A 165 -3.73 13.31 24.00
CA LYS A 165 -4.74 12.63 24.84
C LYS A 165 -4.28 11.25 25.34
N GLY A 166 -3.01 10.91 25.20
CA GLY A 166 -2.43 9.65 25.70
C GLY A 166 -2.88 8.40 24.95
N VAL A 167 -3.21 8.54 23.66
CA VAL A 167 -3.52 7.43 22.74
C VAL A 167 -2.41 7.37 21.67
N ASP A 168 -1.18 7.43 22.12
CA ASP A 168 0.02 7.30 21.30
C ASP A 168 0.28 5.85 20.83
N SER A 169 1.36 5.63 20.10
CA SER A 169 1.74 4.30 19.61
C SER A 169 1.96 3.29 20.74
N LYS A 170 2.51 3.71 21.89
CA LYS A 170 2.70 2.84 23.05
C LYS A 170 1.37 2.42 23.70
N ALA A 171 0.44 3.36 23.82
CA ALA A 171 -0.91 3.07 24.32
C ALA A 171 -1.63 2.09 23.37
N ARG A 172 -1.51 2.29 22.05
CA ARG A 172 -2.10 1.37 21.06
C ARG A 172 -1.48 -0.02 21.10
N ARG A 173 -0.16 -0.13 21.31
CA ARG A 173 0.49 -1.43 21.53
C ARG A 173 -0.09 -2.14 22.76
N LYS A 174 -0.33 -1.42 23.87
CA LYS A 174 -0.98 -2.00 25.05
C LYS A 174 -2.41 -2.46 24.78
N MET A 175 -3.18 -1.70 23.99
CA MET A 175 -4.52 -2.09 23.56
C MET A 175 -4.45 -3.37 22.71
N MET A 176 -3.48 -3.46 21.79
CA MET A 176 -3.29 -4.64 20.96
C MET A 176 -2.91 -5.87 21.79
N LEU A 177 -2.03 -5.72 22.80
CA LEU A 177 -1.72 -6.81 23.74
C LEU A 177 -2.99 -7.29 24.47
N ALA A 178 -3.79 -6.37 25.01
CA ALA A 178 -5.05 -6.71 25.70
C ALA A 178 -6.09 -7.37 24.77
N LEU A 179 -6.04 -7.07 23.47
CA LEU A 179 -6.86 -7.75 22.48
C LEU A 179 -6.38 -9.18 22.26
N PHE A 180 -5.08 -9.40 22.05
CA PHE A 180 -4.51 -10.75 21.82
C PHE A 180 -4.57 -11.66 23.06
N GLU A 181 -4.70 -11.13 24.28
CA GLU A 181 -4.99 -11.93 25.48
C GLU A 181 -6.35 -12.67 25.41
N LYS A 182 -7.30 -12.16 24.60
CA LYS A 182 -8.64 -12.71 24.46
C LYS A 182 -8.89 -13.37 23.12
N LEU A 183 -8.09 -13.02 22.09
CA LEU A 183 -8.29 -13.46 20.73
C LEU A 183 -7.75 -14.87 20.53
N ILE A 184 -8.55 -15.72 19.90
CA ILE A 184 -8.18 -17.08 19.52
C ILE A 184 -8.14 -17.20 17.99
N ALA A 185 -7.53 -18.28 17.47
CA ALA A 185 -7.39 -18.47 16.03
C ALA A 185 -8.73 -18.53 15.28
N GLU A 186 -9.75 -19.04 15.93
CA GLU A 186 -11.12 -19.18 15.40
C GLU A 186 -11.81 -17.84 15.18
N ASP A 187 -11.41 -16.78 15.90
CA ASP A 187 -11.91 -15.42 15.70
C ASP A 187 -11.38 -14.78 14.41
N VAL A 188 -10.28 -15.30 13.87
CA VAL A 188 -9.62 -14.82 12.64
C VAL A 188 -9.53 -15.98 11.63
N PRO A 189 -10.66 -16.40 11.05
CA PRO A 189 -10.69 -17.56 10.17
C PRO A 189 -9.80 -17.35 8.93
N GLU A 190 -9.24 -18.47 8.43
CA GLU A 190 -8.48 -18.49 7.20
C GLU A 190 -9.39 -18.15 6.01
N VAL A 191 -8.90 -17.31 5.09
CA VAL A 191 -9.65 -16.87 3.90
C VAL A 191 -9.04 -17.37 2.60
N ILE A 192 -7.84 -17.95 2.68
CA ILE A 192 -7.14 -18.57 1.55
C ILE A 192 -7.30 -20.08 1.67
N PRO A 193 -7.63 -20.80 0.59
CA PRO A 193 -7.74 -22.26 0.63
C PRO A 193 -6.47 -22.94 1.13
N ASP A 194 -6.61 -23.97 1.96
CA ASP A 194 -5.49 -24.67 2.62
C ASP A 194 -4.43 -25.19 1.65
N TYR A 195 -4.84 -25.66 0.47
CA TYR A 195 -3.89 -26.13 -0.54
C TYR A 195 -3.00 -25.01 -1.10
N VAL A 196 -3.48 -23.75 -1.10
CA VAL A 196 -2.68 -22.59 -1.52
C VAL A 196 -1.72 -22.20 -0.41
N VAL A 197 -2.20 -22.16 0.84
CA VAL A 197 -1.37 -21.86 2.03
C VAL A 197 -0.21 -22.86 2.10
N SER A 198 -0.51 -24.14 1.99
CA SER A 198 0.48 -25.23 2.06
C SER A 198 1.48 -25.17 0.89
N ARG A 199 0.99 -25.00 -0.36
CA ARG A 199 1.83 -24.96 -1.55
C ARG A 199 2.81 -23.80 -1.59
N LEU A 200 2.42 -22.65 -1.04
CA LEU A 200 3.22 -21.43 -1.02
C LEU A 200 3.93 -21.22 0.31
N HIS A 201 3.84 -22.16 1.24
CA HIS A 201 4.43 -22.08 2.58
C HIS A 201 4.11 -20.76 3.29
N LEU A 202 2.84 -20.34 3.21
CA LEU A 202 2.37 -19.11 3.84
C LEU A 202 2.11 -19.36 5.35
N LEU A 203 2.34 -18.34 6.16
CA LEU A 203 1.91 -18.38 7.56
C LEU A 203 0.38 -18.48 7.64
N PRO A 204 -0.17 -19.22 8.62
CA PRO A 204 -1.60 -19.15 8.95
C PRO A 204 -2.01 -17.70 9.23
N ARG A 205 -3.24 -17.34 8.90
CA ARG A 205 -3.71 -15.95 8.98
C ARG A 205 -3.57 -15.36 10.37
N PHE A 206 -4.01 -16.07 11.39
CA PHE A 206 -3.91 -15.63 12.79
C PHE A 206 -2.45 -15.36 13.19
N GLU A 207 -1.54 -16.28 12.87
CA GLU A 207 -0.12 -16.16 13.18
C GLU A 207 0.53 -14.98 12.43
N ALA A 208 0.15 -14.76 11.19
CA ALA A 208 0.65 -13.63 10.41
C ALA A 208 0.17 -12.29 11.00
N ILE A 209 -1.09 -12.19 11.42
CA ILE A 209 -1.63 -10.98 12.06
C ILE A 209 -0.97 -10.77 13.42
N LYS A 210 -0.76 -11.82 14.21
CA LYS A 210 -0.03 -11.72 15.47
C LYS A 210 1.41 -11.25 15.25
N ALA A 211 2.10 -11.84 14.28
CA ALA A 211 3.48 -11.52 13.97
C ALA A 211 3.68 -10.12 13.37
N ILE A 212 2.68 -9.54 12.67
CA ILE A 212 2.75 -8.16 12.20
C ILE A 212 2.67 -7.16 13.36
N HIS A 213 1.98 -7.49 14.44
CA HIS A 213 1.88 -6.65 15.64
C HIS A 213 3.00 -6.90 16.64
N PHE A 214 3.46 -8.14 16.77
CA PHE A 214 4.48 -8.59 17.74
C PHE A 214 5.48 -9.53 17.06
N PRO A 215 6.33 -9.01 16.17
CA PRO A 215 7.28 -9.84 15.45
C PRO A 215 8.39 -10.33 16.38
N PRO A 216 8.62 -11.64 16.47
CA PRO A 216 9.72 -12.18 17.28
C PRO A 216 11.09 -11.92 16.65
N ASN A 217 11.17 -11.84 15.32
CA ASN A 217 12.39 -11.56 14.57
C ASN A 217 12.07 -10.99 13.18
N ALA A 218 13.10 -10.58 12.44
CA ALA A 218 12.97 -9.98 11.11
C ALA A 218 12.41 -10.95 10.06
N GLU A 219 12.75 -12.23 10.17
CA GLU A 219 12.33 -13.26 9.21
C GLU A 219 10.83 -13.52 9.32
N VAL A 220 10.32 -13.69 10.54
CA VAL A 220 8.89 -13.88 10.79
C VAL A 220 8.11 -12.63 10.41
N LEU A 221 8.64 -11.42 10.68
CA LEU A 221 8.03 -10.17 10.23
C LEU A 221 7.93 -10.11 8.70
N LYS A 222 8.99 -10.51 7.99
CA LYS A 222 8.99 -10.58 6.52
C LYS A 222 7.96 -11.59 6.01
N ALA A 223 7.89 -12.77 6.62
CA ALA A 223 6.90 -13.80 6.27
C ALA A 223 5.46 -13.32 6.52
N ALA A 224 5.19 -12.67 7.65
CA ALA A 224 3.89 -12.09 7.97
C ALA A 224 3.47 -11.02 6.95
N ARG A 225 4.38 -10.09 6.61
CA ARG A 225 4.14 -9.08 5.58
C ARG A 225 3.82 -9.70 4.21
N ASN A 226 4.59 -10.71 3.82
CA ASN A 226 4.35 -11.41 2.55
C ASN A 226 2.99 -12.10 2.54
N ARG A 227 2.62 -12.74 3.65
CA ARG A 227 1.31 -13.40 3.80
C ARG A 227 0.15 -12.40 3.65
N LEU A 228 0.21 -11.27 4.34
CA LEU A 228 -0.86 -10.27 4.29
C LEU A 228 -0.95 -9.57 2.93
N LYS A 229 0.18 -9.25 2.29
CA LYS A 229 0.20 -8.73 0.90
C LYS A 229 -0.36 -9.74 -0.09
N PHE A 230 0.00 -11.02 0.05
CA PHE A 230 -0.53 -12.08 -0.78
C PHE A 230 -2.06 -12.20 -0.61
N GLU A 231 -2.57 -12.19 0.62
CA GLU A 231 -4.00 -12.24 0.91
C GLU A 231 -4.76 -11.12 0.20
N GLU A 232 -4.32 -9.88 0.36
CA GLU A 232 -4.96 -8.72 -0.25
C GLU A 232 -5.03 -8.84 -1.78
N LEU A 233 -3.91 -9.16 -2.42
CA LEU A 233 -3.84 -9.32 -3.87
C LEU A 233 -4.62 -10.54 -4.36
N PHE A 234 -4.58 -11.65 -3.63
CA PHE A 234 -5.32 -12.86 -3.96
C PHE A 234 -6.83 -12.62 -3.94
N LEU A 235 -7.35 -12.04 -2.87
CA LEU A 235 -8.78 -11.72 -2.76
C LEU A 235 -9.24 -10.73 -3.83
N LEU A 236 -8.42 -9.72 -4.14
CA LEU A 236 -8.68 -8.80 -5.25
C LEU A 236 -8.77 -9.56 -6.59
N GLN A 237 -7.82 -10.45 -6.88
CA GLN A 237 -7.82 -11.24 -8.10
C GLN A 237 -9.03 -12.18 -8.19
N VAL A 238 -9.39 -12.85 -7.10
CA VAL A 238 -10.59 -13.69 -7.04
C VAL A 238 -11.84 -12.88 -7.37
N ARG A 239 -11.99 -11.68 -6.77
CA ARG A 239 -13.11 -10.77 -7.06
C ARG A 239 -13.15 -10.34 -8.53
N LEU A 240 -12.01 -9.98 -9.10
CA LEU A 240 -11.92 -9.60 -10.52
C LEU A 240 -12.28 -10.76 -11.45
N ILE A 241 -11.84 -11.98 -11.15
CA ILE A 241 -12.19 -13.18 -11.90
C ILE A 241 -13.69 -13.47 -11.82
N GLN A 242 -14.29 -13.33 -10.63
CA GLN A 242 -15.74 -13.49 -10.45
C GLN A 242 -16.52 -12.47 -11.29
N LEU A 243 -16.13 -11.18 -11.24
CA LEU A 243 -16.75 -10.14 -12.06
C LEU A 243 -16.61 -10.42 -13.56
N LYS A 244 -15.42 -10.88 -13.98
CA LYS A 244 -15.17 -11.29 -15.37
C LYS A 244 -16.08 -12.46 -15.80
N LYS A 245 -16.26 -13.45 -14.91
CA LYS A 245 -17.14 -14.61 -15.17
C LYS A 245 -18.60 -14.19 -15.32
N VAL A 246 -19.09 -13.32 -14.43
CA VAL A 246 -20.46 -12.77 -14.51
C VAL A 246 -20.68 -12.00 -15.82
N ARG A 247 -19.73 -11.12 -16.19
CA ARG A 247 -19.83 -10.36 -17.44
C ARG A 247 -19.86 -11.26 -18.68
N LYS A 248 -19.01 -12.29 -18.73
CA LYS A 248 -18.99 -13.24 -19.86
C LYS A 248 -20.30 -13.98 -20.08
N GLY A 249 -21.08 -14.21 -19.01
CA GLY A 249 -22.40 -14.84 -19.11
C GLY A 249 -23.54 -13.88 -19.44
N ALA A 250 -23.37 -12.58 -19.17
CA ALA A 250 -24.44 -11.59 -19.30
C ALA A 250 -24.39 -10.75 -20.58
N VAL A 251 -23.24 -10.65 -21.25
CA VAL A 251 -23.08 -9.76 -22.42
C VAL A 251 -22.58 -10.58 -23.61
N ILE A 252 -23.41 -10.64 -24.66
CA ILE A 252 -23.07 -11.24 -25.94
C ILE A 252 -22.19 -10.25 -26.70
N GLY A 253 -21.04 -10.71 -27.19
CA GLY A 253 -20.16 -9.96 -28.10
C GLY A 253 -20.53 -10.22 -29.57
N TYR A 254 -20.16 -9.30 -30.43
CA TYR A 254 -20.28 -9.50 -31.88
C TYR A 254 -19.02 -10.23 -32.40
N PRO A 255 -19.13 -11.46 -32.93
CA PRO A 255 -17.97 -12.18 -33.39
C PRO A 255 -17.45 -11.61 -34.73
N PHE A 256 -16.14 -11.38 -34.81
CA PHE A 256 -15.47 -11.01 -36.06
C PHE A 256 -15.01 -12.30 -36.73
N THR A 257 -15.75 -12.74 -37.73
CA THR A 257 -15.51 -14.03 -38.37
C THR A 257 -14.44 -13.95 -39.47
N ALA A 258 -14.25 -12.78 -40.06
CA ALA A 258 -13.33 -12.57 -41.18
C ALA A 258 -12.14 -11.66 -40.81
N ILE A 259 -11.01 -11.91 -41.45
CA ILE A 259 -9.95 -10.90 -41.65
C ILE A 259 -10.00 -10.58 -43.13
N GLY A 260 -10.46 -9.37 -43.44
CA GLY A 260 -10.81 -9.00 -44.79
C GLY A 260 -9.75 -8.13 -45.48
N HIS A 261 -10.22 -7.34 -46.41
CA HIS A 261 -9.41 -6.52 -47.30
C HIS A 261 -8.61 -5.44 -46.54
N TYR A 262 -9.24 -4.72 -45.63
CA TYR A 262 -8.60 -3.57 -44.96
C TYR A 262 -7.43 -3.99 -44.09
N PHE A 263 -7.59 -5.05 -43.29
CA PHE A 263 -6.51 -5.58 -42.46
C PHE A 263 -5.33 -6.08 -43.32
N ASN A 264 -5.63 -6.88 -44.35
CA ASN A 264 -4.59 -7.49 -45.19
C ASN A 264 -3.87 -6.45 -46.05
N THR A 265 -4.58 -5.46 -46.63
CA THR A 265 -3.94 -4.38 -47.40
C THR A 265 -3.07 -3.51 -46.50
N PHE A 266 -3.55 -3.14 -45.32
CA PHE A 266 -2.72 -2.40 -44.39
C PHE A 266 -1.46 -3.19 -44.00
N TYR A 267 -1.59 -4.46 -43.63
CA TYR A 267 -0.48 -5.30 -43.23
C TYR A 267 0.58 -5.46 -44.32
N SER A 268 0.15 -5.65 -45.58
CA SER A 268 1.06 -5.94 -46.68
C SER A 268 1.65 -4.69 -47.36
N GLN A 269 0.94 -3.55 -47.36
CA GLN A 269 1.29 -2.40 -48.19
C GLN A 269 1.54 -1.09 -47.41
N HIS A 270 0.95 -0.92 -46.25
CA HIS A 270 0.97 0.37 -45.52
C HIS A 270 1.63 0.28 -44.16
N LEU A 271 1.99 -0.91 -43.67
CA LEU A 271 2.67 -1.04 -42.39
C LEU A 271 4.12 -0.51 -42.51
N PRO A 272 4.52 0.52 -41.75
CA PRO A 272 5.81 1.19 -41.95
C PRO A 272 7.02 0.40 -41.42
N PHE A 273 6.79 -0.74 -40.76
CA PHE A 273 7.84 -1.61 -40.22
C PHE A 273 7.35 -3.06 -40.11
N GLU A 274 8.25 -3.99 -39.99
CA GLU A 274 7.89 -5.39 -39.70
C GLU A 274 7.42 -5.53 -38.24
N LEU A 275 6.31 -6.25 -38.03
CA LEU A 275 5.83 -6.55 -36.70
C LEU A 275 6.80 -7.47 -35.94
N THR A 276 7.08 -7.12 -34.71
CA THR A 276 7.81 -8.00 -33.80
C THR A 276 7.03 -9.30 -33.50
N ASN A 277 7.72 -10.34 -33.05
CA ASN A 277 7.07 -11.59 -32.66
C ASN A 277 6.03 -11.38 -31.53
N ALA A 278 6.27 -10.43 -30.62
CA ALA A 278 5.34 -10.07 -29.55
C ALA A 278 4.05 -9.44 -30.12
N GLN A 279 4.17 -8.49 -31.05
CA GLN A 279 3.02 -7.85 -31.72
C GLN A 279 2.23 -8.86 -32.54
N LYS A 280 2.90 -9.77 -33.33
CA LYS A 280 2.25 -10.84 -34.05
C LYS A 280 1.49 -11.80 -33.13
N ARG A 281 2.05 -12.10 -31.96
CA ARG A 281 1.39 -12.93 -30.94
C ARG A 281 0.13 -12.25 -30.40
N VAL A 282 0.26 -10.98 -29.98
CA VAL A 282 -0.85 -10.22 -29.44
C VAL A 282 -2.01 -10.09 -30.43
N LEU A 283 -1.73 -9.78 -31.70
CA LEU A 283 -2.75 -9.70 -32.75
C LEU A 283 -3.47 -11.04 -32.96
N ARG A 284 -2.74 -12.16 -32.92
CA ARG A 284 -3.36 -13.50 -32.95
C ARG A 284 -4.29 -13.76 -31.76
N GLU A 285 -3.86 -13.37 -30.57
CA GLU A 285 -4.68 -13.51 -29.37
C GLU A 285 -5.94 -12.61 -29.42
N ILE A 286 -5.80 -11.35 -29.88
CA ILE A 286 -6.94 -10.44 -30.11
C ILE A 286 -7.91 -11.06 -31.10
N ARG A 287 -7.42 -11.56 -32.25
CA ARG A 287 -8.25 -12.24 -33.27
C ARG A 287 -9.02 -13.42 -32.69
N GLN A 288 -8.36 -14.26 -31.88
CA GLN A 288 -9.02 -15.40 -31.22
C GLN A 288 -10.13 -14.97 -30.27
N ASP A 289 -9.94 -13.86 -29.56
CA ASP A 289 -10.93 -13.36 -28.62
C ASP A 289 -12.13 -12.73 -29.34
N VAL A 290 -11.88 -11.85 -30.33
CA VAL A 290 -12.96 -11.18 -31.08
C VAL A 290 -13.72 -12.13 -32.02
N GLY A 291 -13.15 -13.30 -32.35
CA GLY A 291 -13.84 -14.35 -33.10
C GLY A 291 -14.88 -15.15 -32.30
N ARG A 292 -15.01 -14.88 -30.99
CA ARG A 292 -15.97 -15.55 -30.11
C ARG A 292 -17.18 -14.63 -29.85
N PRO A 293 -18.37 -15.18 -29.58
CA PRO A 293 -19.56 -14.37 -29.23
C PRO A 293 -19.51 -13.83 -27.79
N VAL A 294 -18.36 -13.34 -27.38
CA VAL A 294 -18.10 -12.80 -26.03
C VAL A 294 -17.34 -11.48 -26.16
N GLN A 295 -17.71 -10.50 -25.37
CA GLN A 295 -17.03 -9.21 -25.34
C GLN A 295 -15.56 -9.36 -24.95
N MET A 296 -14.63 -8.90 -25.80
CA MET A 296 -13.21 -8.84 -25.49
C MET A 296 -12.92 -7.69 -24.52
N ASN A 297 -12.10 -7.95 -23.52
CA ASN A 297 -11.52 -6.92 -22.65
C ASN A 297 -10.06 -7.31 -22.38
N ARG A 298 -9.12 -6.63 -23.04
CA ARG A 298 -7.68 -6.89 -22.93
C ARG A 298 -6.92 -5.63 -22.58
N LEU A 299 -5.94 -5.77 -21.70
CA LEU A 299 -4.92 -4.75 -21.47
C LEU A 299 -3.72 -5.05 -22.38
N LEU A 300 -3.40 -4.10 -23.28
CA LEU A 300 -2.16 -4.14 -24.05
C LEU A 300 -1.09 -3.33 -23.33
N GLN A 301 -0.08 -4.01 -22.81
CA GLN A 301 1.03 -3.39 -22.08
C GLN A 301 2.32 -3.46 -22.91
N GLY A 302 3.09 -2.37 -22.85
CA GLY A 302 4.39 -2.27 -23.52
C GLY A 302 5.00 -0.88 -23.27
N ASP A 303 6.29 -0.74 -23.54
CA ASP A 303 7.03 0.52 -23.37
C ASP A 303 6.55 1.63 -24.34
N VAL A 304 6.97 2.85 -24.10
CA VAL A 304 6.78 3.97 -25.04
C VAL A 304 7.49 3.62 -26.36
N GLY A 305 6.82 3.82 -27.49
CA GLY A 305 7.36 3.46 -28.80
C GLY A 305 7.25 1.98 -29.20
N SER A 306 6.68 1.10 -28.37
CA SER A 306 6.53 -0.33 -28.69
C SER A 306 5.48 -0.64 -29.76
N GLY A 307 4.88 0.35 -30.41
CA GLY A 307 3.90 0.19 -31.48
C GLY A 307 2.49 -0.20 -31.01
N LYS A 308 2.09 0.10 -29.75
CA LYS A 308 0.75 -0.17 -29.23
C LYS A 308 -0.37 0.43 -30.09
N THR A 309 -0.15 1.63 -30.62
CA THR A 309 -1.12 2.32 -31.48
C THR A 309 -1.35 1.56 -32.78
N MET A 310 -0.30 0.96 -33.38
CA MET A 310 -0.46 0.12 -34.57
C MET A 310 -1.23 -1.15 -34.31
N VAL A 311 -0.98 -1.82 -33.17
CA VAL A 311 -1.78 -2.96 -32.74
C VAL A 311 -3.25 -2.57 -32.54
N GLY A 312 -3.50 -1.38 -31.97
CA GLY A 312 -4.84 -0.81 -31.83
C GLY A 312 -5.52 -0.55 -33.19
N LEU A 313 -4.81 0.10 -34.12
CA LEU A 313 -5.30 0.37 -35.46
C LEU A 313 -5.62 -0.95 -36.20
N MET A 314 -4.72 -1.92 -36.19
CA MET A 314 -4.97 -3.22 -36.82
C MET A 314 -6.17 -3.97 -36.19
N SER A 315 -6.39 -3.82 -34.90
CA SER A 315 -7.57 -4.36 -34.23
C SER A 315 -8.87 -3.66 -34.66
N MET A 316 -8.80 -2.35 -34.90
CA MET A 316 -9.93 -1.58 -35.45
C MET A 316 -10.23 -1.97 -36.90
N LEU A 317 -9.22 -2.23 -37.71
CA LEU A 317 -9.40 -2.72 -39.09
C LEU A 317 -10.07 -4.09 -39.12
N MET A 318 -9.79 -5.00 -38.18
CA MET A 318 -10.55 -6.25 -38.02
C MET A 318 -12.06 -6.00 -37.82
N ALA A 319 -12.42 -4.98 -37.04
CA ALA A 319 -13.83 -4.63 -36.83
C ALA A 319 -14.46 -4.07 -38.13
N VAL A 320 -13.74 -3.20 -38.82
CA VAL A 320 -14.20 -2.63 -40.10
C VAL A 320 -14.41 -3.71 -41.16
N ASP A 321 -13.51 -4.70 -41.28
CA ASP A 321 -13.64 -5.85 -42.18
C ASP A 321 -14.90 -6.68 -41.89
N ASN A 322 -15.43 -6.62 -40.69
CA ASN A 322 -16.69 -7.28 -40.29
C ASN A 322 -17.91 -6.35 -40.28
N GLY A 323 -17.82 -5.17 -40.90
CA GLY A 323 -18.92 -4.22 -41.03
C GLY A 323 -19.21 -3.39 -39.76
N PHE A 324 -18.32 -3.39 -38.79
CA PHE A 324 -18.49 -2.62 -37.54
C PHE A 324 -17.70 -1.32 -37.57
N GLN A 325 -18.16 -0.37 -36.79
CA GLN A 325 -17.42 0.86 -36.49
C GLN A 325 -16.46 0.65 -35.34
N SER A 326 -15.38 1.42 -35.35
CA SER A 326 -14.35 1.40 -34.29
C SER A 326 -14.18 2.80 -33.68
N CYS A 327 -13.83 2.86 -32.41
CA CYS A 327 -13.55 4.11 -31.71
C CYS A 327 -12.27 3.98 -30.88
N MET A 328 -11.39 4.98 -31.01
CA MET A 328 -10.22 5.14 -30.15
C MET A 328 -10.47 6.27 -29.16
N LEU A 329 -10.35 5.99 -27.87
CA LEU A 329 -10.48 6.98 -26.81
C LEU A 329 -9.09 7.36 -26.25
N ALA A 330 -8.88 8.65 -26.03
CA ALA A 330 -7.68 9.17 -25.40
C ALA A 330 -8.06 10.06 -24.18
N PRO A 331 -7.27 10.08 -23.11
CA PRO A 331 -7.59 10.81 -21.89
C PRO A 331 -7.51 12.33 -22.03
N THR A 332 -6.76 12.83 -23.03
CA THR A 332 -6.58 14.27 -23.28
C THR A 332 -6.76 14.59 -24.76
N GLU A 333 -7.14 15.84 -25.05
CA GLU A 333 -7.29 16.34 -26.42
C GLU A 333 -5.97 16.28 -27.22
N ILE A 334 -4.85 16.57 -26.58
CA ILE A 334 -3.51 16.49 -27.19
C ILE A 334 -3.18 15.07 -27.66
N LEU A 335 -3.44 14.07 -26.79
CA LEU A 335 -3.22 12.66 -27.17
C LEU A 335 -4.21 12.19 -28.23
N ALA A 336 -5.46 12.64 -28.18
CA ALA A 336 -6.44 12.34 -29.22
C ALA A 336 -6.01 12.91 -30.58
N GLN A 337 -5.49 14.15 -30.59
CA GLN A 337 -4.95 14.80 -31.78
C GLN A 337 -3.73 14.03 -32.33
N GLN A 338 -2.78 13.68 -31.51
CA GLN A 338 -1.59 12.90 -31.91
C GLN A 338 -1.98 11.53 -32.49
N HIS A 339 -2.97 10.85 -31.91
CA HIS A 339 -3.43 9.58 -32.44
C HIS A 339 -4.17 9.78 -33.76
N PHE A 340 -4.99 10.82 -33.89
CA PHE A 340 -5.69 11.14 -35.12
C PHE A 340 -4.73 11.42 -36.27
N GLU A 341 -3.77 12.31 -36.07
CA GLU A 341 -2.74 12.64 -37.07
C GLU A 341 -1.87 11.42 -37.43
N GLY A 342 -1.52 10.59 -36.43
CA GLY A 342 -0.69 9.40 -36.64
C GLY A 342 -1.37 8.23 -37.36
N ILE A 343 -2.71 8.23 -37.49
CA ILE A 343 -3.45 7.17 -38.20
C ILE A 343 -4.13 7.66 -39.46
N GLN A 344 -4.30 8.97 -39.65
CA GLN A 344 -5.12 9.55 -40.72
C GLN A 344 -4.64 9.10 -42.12
N ASP A 345 -3.35 9.23 -42.39
CA ASP A 345 -2.76 8.85 -43.69
C ASP A 345 -3.02 7.38 -44.05
N TYR A 346 -2.96 6.51 -43.06
CA TYR A 346 -3.23 5.08 -43.26
C TYR A 346 -4.70 4.80 -43.55
N VAL A 347 -5.58 5.51 -42.83
CA VAL A 347 -7.04 5.35 -42.98
C VAL A 347 -7.48 5.88 -44.34
N ASP A 348 -6.94 7.03 -44.76
CA ASP A 348 -7.20 7.64 -46.06
C ASP A 348 -6.70 6.77 -47.22
N ALA A 349 -5.48 6.16 -47.10
CA ALA A 349 -4.92 5.26 -48.10
C ALA A 349 -5.77 3.98 -48.26
N LEU A 350 -6.53 3.58 -47.24
CA LEU A 350 -7.48 2.45 -47.31
C LEU A 350 -8.88 2.89 -47.78
N GLY A 351 -9.10 4.14 -48.12
CA GLY A 351 -10.40 4.67 -48.50
C GLY A 351 -11.44 4.70 -47.38
N LEU A 352 -10.98 4.63 -46.12
CA LEU A 352 -11.82 4.68 -44.94
C LEU A 352 -11.99 6.16 -44.47
N ARG A 353 -13.02 6.41 -43.68
CA ARG A 353 -13.27 7.71 -43.10
C ARG A 353 -13.06 7.70 -41.60
N VAL A 354 -12.27 8.65 -41.09
CA VAL A 354 -12.07 8.86 -39.67
C VAL A 354 -12.69 10.18 -39.21
N ALA A 355 -13.32 10.19 -38.07
CA ALA A 355 -13.87 11.39 -37.46
C ALA A 355 -13.13 11.72 -36.17
N PHE A 356 -12.77 12.98 -35.98
CA PHE A 356 -12.11 13.47 -34.76
C PHE A 356 -13.11 14.21 -33.89
N LEU A 357 -13.25 13.79 -32.63
CA LEU A 357 -14.19 14.36 -31.66
C LEU A 357 -13.46 14.76 -30.39
N THR A 358 -13.55 16.06 -30.04
CA THR A 358 -12.99 16.61 -28.79
C THR A 358 -13.99 17.57 -28.15
N GLY A 359 -13.74 17.94 -26.89
CA GLY A 359 -14.57 18.93 -26.18
C GLY A 359 -14.60 20.33 -26.79
N SER A 360 -13.57 20.66 -27.58
CA SER A 360 -13.47 21.93 -28.32
C SER A 360 -14.35 21.99 -29.58
N ILE A 361 -14.73 20.84 -30.16
CA ILE A 361 -15.56 20.77 -31.36
C ILE A 361 -17.03 20.96 -31.00
N LYS A 362 -17.49 22.21 -31.00
CA LYS A 362 -18.89 22.61 -30.70
C LYS A 362 -19.71 22.92 -31.97
N GLY A 363 -21.03 22.86 -31.86
CA GLY A 363 -21.96 23.35 -32.87
C GLY A 363 -22.29 22.35 -33.99
N LYS A 364 -22.50 22.88 -35.22
CA LYS A 364 -22.93 22.09 -36.39
C LYS A 364 -21.96 20.99 -36.78
N LYS A 365 -20.65 21.21 -36.66
CA LYS A 365 -19.60 20.22 -36.96
C LYS A 365 -19.66 19.00 -36.02
N GLY A 366 -19.83 19.23 -34.73
CA GLY A 366 -19.99 18.13 -33.75
C GLY A 366 -21.29 17.35 -33.99
N ARG A 367 -22.40 18.03 -34.26
CA ARG A 367 -23.71 17.41 -34.58
C ARG A 367 -23.67 16.62 -35.90
N SER A 368 -22.96 17.09 -36.91
CA SER A 368 -22.79 16.37 -38.16
C SER A 368 -22.02 15.06 -37.95
N CYS A 369 -20.96 15.10 -37.16
CA CYS A 369 -20.17 13.90 -36.78
C CYS A 369 -21.05 12.85 -36.05
N TRP A 370 -21.86 13.31 -35.09
CA TRP A 370 -22.82 12.44 -34.38
C TRP A 370 -23.90 11.86 -35.29
N ARG A 371 -24.44 12.63 -36.24
CA ARG A 371 -25.46 12.13 -37.19
C ARG A 371 -24.93 11.04 -38.10
N HIS A 372 -23.71 11.13 -38.58
CA HIS A 372 -23.07 10.05 -39.38
C HIS A 372 -22.81 8.81 -38.55
N TYR A 373 -22.50 8.94 -37.25
CA TYR A 373 -22.34 7.84 -36.32
C TYR A 373 -23.62 7.00 -36.14
N TRP A 374 -24.81 7.65 -36.19
CA TRP A 374 -26.11 6.98 -36.00
C TRP A 374 -26.74 6.51 -37.33
N GLN A 375 -26.18 6.85 -38.47
CA GLN A 375 -26.77 6.51 -39.79
C GLN A 375 -26.22 5.26 -40.45
N VAL A 376 -25.36 4.48 -39.81
CA VAL A 376 -25.00 3.14 -40.32
C VAL A 376 -26.17 2.20 -40.06
N LYS A 377 -27.15 2.23 -41.00
CA LYS A 377 -28.18 1.21 -41.05
C LYS A 377 -27.53 -0.13 -41.32
N TYR A 378 -27.84 -1.10 -40.52
CA TYR A 378 -27.66 -2.50 -40.83
C TYR A 378 -28.48 -2.75 -42.12
N THR A 379 -27.83 -2.90 -43.25
CA THR A 379 -28.43 -3.56 -44.41
C THR A 379 -28.35 -5.04 -44.08
N SER A 380 -29.54 -5.62 -43.91
CA SER A 380 -29.86 -7.04 -43.76
C SER A 380 -29.28 -7.86 -44.87
#